data_76cdc76f8a7d3ba127483b2a5e754e82
#
_entry.id   76cdc76f8a7d3ba127483b2a5e754e82
#
_cell.length_a   1.000
_cell.length_b   1.000
_cell.length_c   1.000
_cell.angle_alpha   90.00
_cell.angle_beta   90.00
_cell.angle_gamma   90.00
#
_symmetry.space_group_name_H-M   'P 1'
#
loop_
_entity.id
_entity.type
_entity.pdbx_description
1 polymer ?
#
loop_
_entity_poly.entity_id
_entity_poly.type
_entity_poly.pdbx_seq_one_letter_code
_entity_poly.pdbx_strand_id
1 'polypeptide(L)'
;VMPLICLIMFICFIGCGIISLVYSFVPYGEIFVMPLGSIVFGLISILVGVNDLYSLLCCRKKVDGVYCGYNTYYGGNGISTQAPVFEYTYNGTYYREQTTQNISHKRLNKGMTQGKMYSIYIDPKHPAVFVLTKRIRIGTIVAIILGLFLFTGGIDFFLPMLSGR
;
A
#
# COMPACT_ATOMS: atom_id res chain seq x y z
N VAL A 1 -6.56 5.70 -7.74
CA VAL A 1 -5.33 6.04 -6.98
C VAL A 1 -4.32 4.89 -7.04
N MET A 2 -4.73 3.62 -6.87
CA MET A 2 -3.82 2.46 -6.94
C MET A 2 -2.96 2.38 -8.21
N PRO A 3 -3.49 2.50 -9.44
CA PRO A 3 -2.68 2.37 -10.65
C PRO A 3 -1.61 3.48 -10.77
N LEU A 4 -1.90 4.68 -10.27
CA LEU A 4 -0.94 5.79 -10.29
C LEU A 4 0.24 5.53 -9.35
N ILE A 5 -0.02 4.99 -8.14
CA ILE A 5 1.04 4.65 -7.19
C ILE A 5 1.92 3.54 -7.74
N CYS A 6 1.32 2.48 -8.32
CA CYS A 6 2.08 1.41 -8.97
C CYS A 6 2.94 1.94 -10.12
N LEU A 7 2.43 2.88 -10.90
CA LEU A 7 3.19 3.51 -11.99
C LEU A 7 4.37 4.32 -11.44
N ILE A 8 4.16 5.13 -10.41
CA ILE A 8 5.22 5.90 -9.76
C ILE A 8 6.29 4.96 -9.19
N MET A 9 5.87 3.90 -8.48
CA MET A 9 6.80 2.89 -7.96
C MET A 9 7.64 2.25 -9.05
N PHE A 10 7.02 1.89 -10.18
CA PHE A 10 7.68 1.28 -11.32
C PHE A 10 8.70 2.22 -11.97
N ILE A 11 8.33 3.50 -12.15
CA ILE A 11 9.24 4.54 -12.69
C ILE A 11 10.42 4.76 -11.73
N CYS A 12 10.18 4.85 -10.43
CA CYS A 12 11.24 5.00 -9.43
C CYS A 12 12.19 3.79 -9.43
N PHE A 13 11.65 2.57 -9.57
CA PHE A 13 12.46 1.34 -9.59
C PHE A 13 13.34 1.26 -10.84
N ILE A 14 12.78 1.57 -12.02
CA ILE A 14 13.54 1.61 -13.28
C ILE A 14 14.60 2.72 -13.22
N GLY A 15 14.21 3.92 -12.74
CA GLY A 15 15.15 5.04 -12.58
C GLY A 15 16.33 4.69 -11.68
N CYS A 16 16.06 4.04 -10.55
CA CYS A 16 17.09 3.57 -9.62
C CYS A 16 18.00 2.51 -10.25
N GLY A 17 17.43 1.59 -11.04
CA GLY A 17 18.19 0.57 -11.77
C GLY A 17 19.11 1.19 -12.83
N ILE A 18 18.63 2.15 -13.61
CA ILE A 18 19.42 2.85 -14.61
C ILE A 18 20.56 3.64 -13.95
N ILE A 19 20.26 4.39 -12.88
CA ILE A 19 21.27 5.15 -12.13
C ILE A 19 22.31 4.22 -11.53
N SER A 20 21.91 3.11 -10.91
CA SER A 20 22.82 2.10 -10.38
C SER A 20 23.73 1.53 -11.47
N LEU A 21 23.18 1.27 -12.66
CA LEU A 21 23.93 0.74 -13.80
C LEU A 21 24.92 1.78 -14.35
N VAL A 22 24.55 3.04 -14.44
CA VAL A 22 25.44 4.13 -14.87
C VAL A 22 26.58 4.32 -13.85
N TYR A 23 26.26 4.30 -12.55
CA TYR A 23 27.27 4.46 -11.49
C TYR A 23 28.22 3.26 -11.36
N SER A 24 27.85 2.06 -11.81
CA SER A 24 28.76 0.91 -11.84
C SER A 24 29.93 1.06 -12.83
N PHE A 25 29.81 1.98 -13.81
CA PHE A 25 30.90 2.31 -14.73
C PHE A 25 31.79 3.47 -14.26
N VAL A 26 31.46 4.12 -13.15
CA VAL A 26 32.21 5.24 -12.58
C VAL A 26 33.03 4.72 -11.39
N PRO A 27 34.34 5.06 -11.30
CA PRO A 27 35.13 4.73 -10.10
C PRO A 27 34.45 5.26 -8.85
N TYR A 28 34.29 4.42 -7.84
CA TYR A 28 33.54 4.69 -6.59
C TYR A 28 32.01 4.84 -6.73
N GLY A 29 31.42 4.49 -7.88
CA GLY A 29 29.97 4.59 -8.09
C GLY A 29 29.16 3.72 -7.14
N GLU A 30 29.70 2.60 -6.65
CA GLU A 30 29.06 1.69 -5.69
C GLU A 30 28.62 2.40 -4.39
N ILE A 31 29.36 3.44 -3.97
CA ILE A 31 29.06 4.20 -2.75
C ILE A 31 27.73 4.95 -2.85
N PHE A 32 27.30 5.34 -4.07
CA PHE A 32 26.06 6.06 -4.30
C PHE A 32 24.82 5.16 -4.36
N VAL A 33 24.98 3.86 -4.63
CA VAL A 33 23.88 2.91 -4.78
C VAL A 33 23.10 2.74 -3.46
N MET A 34 23.79 2.65 -2.34
CA MET A 34 23.19 2.46 -1.01
C MET A 34 22.29 3.63 -0.59
N PRO A 35 22.75 4.90 -0.56
CA PRO A 35 21.91 6.02 -0.17
C PRO A 35 20.76 6.26 -1.16
N LEU A 36 20.97 6.05 -2.45
CA LEU A 36 19.93 6.18 -3.46
C LEU A 36 18.85 5.10 -3.29
N GLY A 37 19.26 3.87 -3.04
CA GLY A 37 18.36 2.77 -2.69
C GLY A 37 17.52 3.10 -1.45
N SER A 38 18.14 3.63 -0.39
CA SER A 38 17.45 4.03 0.85
C SER A 38 16.40 5.11 0.60
N ILE A 39 16.72 6.13 -0.21
CA ILE A 39 15.77 7.19 -0.58
C ILE A 39 14.56 6.62 -1.31
N VAL A 40 14.77 5.75 -2.30
CA VAL A 40 13.68 5.14 -3.08
C VAL A 40 12.82 4.22 -2.24
N PHE A 41 13.42 3.33 -1.45
CA PHE A 41 12.67 2.46 -0.53
C PHE A 41 11.90 3.26 0.52
N GLY A 42 12.51 4.33 1.04
CA GLY A 42 11.86 5.24 1.97
C GLY A 42 10.62 5.89 1.34
N LEU A 43 10.76 6.43 0.13
CA LEU A 43 9.65 7.04 -0.62
C LEU A 43 8.51 6.03 -0.89
N ILE A 44 8.84 4.84 -1.34
CA ILE A 44 7.86 3.77 -1.59
C ILE A 44 7.10 3.43 -0.30
N SER A 45 7.81 3.25 0.82
CA SER A 45 7.20 2.93 2.11
C SER A 45 6.26 4.03 2.59
N ILE A 46 6.64 5.29 2.42
CA ILE A 46 5.78 6.44 2.75
C ILE A 46 4.52 6.44 1.86
N LEU A 47 4.66 6.26 0.55
CA LEU A 47 3.54 6.26 -0.39
C LEU A 47 2.54 5.15 -0.07
N VAL A 48 3.01 3.95 0.26
CA VAL A 48 2.16 2.82 0.67
C VAL A 48 1.42 3.16 1.96
N GLY A 49 2.12 3.68 2.96
CA GLY A 49 1.51 4.06 4.23
C GLY A 49 0.48 5.19 4.10
N VAL A 50 0.79 6.21 3.31
CA VAL A 50 -0.13 7.33 3.04
C VAL A 50 -1.35 6.87 2.26
N ASN A 51 -1.21 5.97 1.28
CA ASN A 51 -2.34 5.42 0.54
C ASN A 51 -3.30 4.62 1.44
N ASP A 52 -2.76 3.81 2.36
CA ASP A 52 -3.58 3.11 3.36
C ASP A 52 -4.34 4.09 4.25
N LEU A 53 -3.67 5.12 4.74
CA LEU A 53 -4.27 6.16 5.57
C LEU A 53 -5.34 6.95 4.80
N TYR A 54 -5.07 7.32 3.56
CA TYR A 54 -6.01 8.01 2.68
C TYR A 54 -7.29 7.19 2.48
N SER A 55 -7.16 5.89 2.21
CA SER A 55 -8.31 4.98 2.08
C SER A 55 -9.18 4.96 3.34
N LEU A 56 -8.57 4.97 4.52
CA LEU A 56 -9.29 5.03 5.80
C LEU A 56 -10.00 6.37 6.03
N LEU A 57 -9.40 7.48 5.57
CA LEU A 57 -9.96 8.82 5.71
C LEU A 57 -11.11 9.08 4.71
N CYS A 58 -11.01 8.55 3.49
CA CYS A 58 -12.04 8.71 2.46
C CYS A 58 -13.28 7.84 2.73
N CYS A 59 -13.11 6.63 3.27
CA CYS A 59 -14.21 5.72 3.56
C CYS A 59 -14.96 6.15 4.83
N ARG A 60 -15.86 7.14 4.71
CA ARG A 60 -16.54 7.76 5.85
C ARG A 60 -17.96 7.24 6.06
N LYS A 61 -18.63 6.79 5.02
CA LYS A 61 -20.04 6.38 5.07
C LYS A 61 -20.15 4.92 5.47
N LYS A 62 -20.87 4.66 6.55
CA LYS A 62 -21.20 3.30 6.99
C LYS A 62 -22.38 2.78 6.17
N VAL A 63 -22.24 1.57 5.63
CA VAL A 63 -23.27 0.85 4.87
C VAL A 63 -23.24 -0.61 5.30
N ASP A 64 -24.39 -1.28 5.28
CA ASP A 64 -24.46 -2.72 5.54
C ASP A 64 -24.30 -3.47 4.21
N GLY A 65 -23.37 -4.40 4.18
CA GLY A 65 -23.08 -5.23 3.03
C GLY A 65 -23.12 -6.71 3.37
N VAL A 66 -23.54 -7.52 2.42
CA VAL A 66 -23.57 -8.98 2.53
C VAL A 66 -22.21 -9.54 2.12
N TYR A 67 -21.62 -10.36 2.98
CA TYR A 67 -20.36 -11.03 2.66
C TYR A 67 -20.58 -12.19 1.69
N CYS A 68 -19.99 -12.15 0.50
CA CYS A 68 -20.17 -13.13 -0.56
C CYS A 68 -19.05 -14.16 -0.67
N GLY A 69 -17.89 -13.89 -0.07
CA GLY A 69 -16.71 -14.74 -0.18
C GLY A 69 -15.44 -13.89 -0.26
N TYR A 70 -14.37 -14.46 -0.82
CA TYR A 70 -13.09 -13.75 -0.93
C TYR A 70 -12.33 -14.15 -2.21
N ASN A 71 -11.52 -13.22 -2.68
CA ASN A 71 -10.51 -13.48 -3.70
C ASN A 71 -9.17 -13.76 -3.02
N THR A 72 -8.46 -14.80 -3.47
CA THR A 72 -7.15 -15.17 -2.93
C THR A 72 -6.04 -14.64 -3.82
N TYR A 73 -5.08 -13.96 -3.22
CA TYR A 73 -3.87 -13.49 -3.88
C TYR A 73 -2.68 -14.27 -3.33
N TYR A 74 -1.94 -14.94 -4.21
CA TYR A 74 -0.75 -15.70 -3.85
C TYR A 74 0.48 -14.82 -3.96
N GLY A 75 1.20 -14.64 -2.86
CA GLY A 75 2.52 -14.03 -2.86
C GLY A 75 3.60 -15.05 -3.19
N GLY A 76 4.73 -14.61 -3.74
CA GLY A 76 5.84 -15.48 -4.17
C GLY A 76 6.47 -16.34 -3.06
N ASN A 77 6.21 -16.09 -1.79
CA ASN A 77 6.75 -16.81 -0.63
C ASN A 77 5.75 -17.80 -0.01
N GLY A 78 4.73 -18.25 -0.74
CA GLY A 78 3.70 -19.15 -0.23
C GLY A 78 2.70 -18.48 0.75
N ILE A 79 2.82 -17.19 1.00
CA ILE A 79 1.88 -16.43 1.82
C ILE A 79 0.70 -16.02 0.94
N SER A 80 -0.49 -16.53 1.25
CA SER A 80 -1.72 -16.09 0.60
C SER A 80 -2.41 -14.99 1.42
N THR A 81 -2.84 -13.95 0.74
CA THR A 81 -3.71 -12.91 1.30
C THR A 81 -5.07 -12.97 0.64
N GLN A 82 -6.11 -12.61 1.38
CA GLN A 82 -7.48 -12.68 0.91
C GLN A 82 -8.13 -11.32 0.98
N ALA A 83 -8.84 -10.96 -0.10
CA ALA A 83 -9.65 -9.76 -0.17
C ALA A 83 -11.13 -10.18 -0.12
N PRO A 84 -11.83 -9.93 0.99
CA PRO A 84 -13.27 -10.19 1.11
C PRO A 84 -14.06 -9.41 0.07
N VAL A 85 -15.08 -10.09 -0.51
CA VAL A 85 -16.02 -9.53 -1.47
C VAL A 85 -17.36 -9.27 -0.77
N PHE A 86 -17.91 -8.09 -0.98
CA PHE A 86 -19.19 -7.68 -0.42
C PHE A 86 -20.15 -7.18 -1.49
N GLU A 87 -21.43 -7.47 -1.28
CA GLU A 87 -22.54 -6.90 -2.02
C GLU A 87 -23.28 -5.90 -1.16
N TYR A 88 -23.52 -4.72 -1.70
CA TYR A 88 -24.24 -3.63 -1.02
C TYR A 88 -24.91 -2.70 -2.02
N THR A 89 -25.90 -1.96 -1.55
CA THR A 89 -26.57 -0.93 -2.34
C THR A 89 -26.30 0.44 -1.74
N TYR A 90 -25.89 1.38 -2.58
CA TYR A 90 -25.68 2.75 -2.19
C TYR A 90 -26.27 3.72 -3.21
N ASN A 91 -27.10 4.66 -2.76
CA ASN A 91 -27.84 5.62 -3.62
C ASN A 91 -28.62 4.93 -4.76
N GLY A 92 -29.23 3.78 -4.49
CA GLY A 92 -29.98 3.02 -5.48
C GLY A 92 -29.15 2.18 -6.45
N THR A 93 -27.84 2.27 -6.41
CA THR A 93 -26.91 1.48 -7.25
C THR A 93 -26.40 0.29 -6.48
N TYR A 94 -26.41 -0.87 -7.12
CA TYR A 94 -25.86 -2.12 -6.59
C TYR A 94 -24.37 -2.23 -6.89
N TYR A 95 -23.59 -2.63 -5.89
CA TYR A 95 -22.16 -2.85 -5.96
C TYR A 95 -21.82 -4.27 -5.49
N ARG A 96 -20.90 -4.92 -6.20
CA ARG A 96 -20.26 -6.16 -5.79
C ARG A 96 -18.76 -6.01 -5.94
N GLU A 97 -18.11 -5.65 -4.86
CA GLU A 97 -16.72 -5.23 -4.88
C GLU A 97 -15.90 -5.94 -3.80
N GLN A 98 -14.61 -5.99 -4.02
CA GLN A 98 -13.65 -6.50 -3.03
C GLN A 98 -13.08 -5.36 -2.18
N THR A 99 -12.82 -5.65 -0.92
CA THR A 99 -12.18 -4.66 -0.03
C THR A 99 -10.75 -4.34 -0.46
N THR A 100 -10.34 -3.10 -0.23
CA THR A 100 -8.92 -2.70 -0.36
C THR A 100 -8.04 -3.26 0.74
N GLN A 101 -8.63 -3.82 1.81
CA GLN A 101 -7.93 -4.37 2.97
C GLN A 101 -7.72 -5.89 2.82
N ASN A 102 -6.49 -6.31 2.61
CA ASN A 102 -6.15 -7.73 2.64
C ASN A 102 -6.18 -8.28 4.07
N ILE A 103 -6.77 -9.44 4.25
CA ILE A 103 -6.93 -10.11 5.54
C ILE A 103 -6.32 -11.51 5.44
N SER A 104 -5.72 -11.99 6.54
CA SER A 104 -5.22 -13.38 6.58
C SER A 104 -6.39 -14.36 6.62
N HIS A 105 -6.22 -15.52 5.97
CA HIS A 105 -7.21 -16.60 5.91
C HIS A 105 -7.75 -17.00 7.29
N LYS A 106 -6.86 -17.15 8.26
CA LYS A 106 -7.22 -17.52 9.64
C LYS A 106 -8.19 -16.52 10.29
N ARG A 107 -7.99 -15.22 10.02
CA ARG A 107 -8.84 -14.16 10.60
C ARG A 107 -10.18 -14.06 9.87
N LEU A 108 -10.19 -14.30 8.58
CA LEU A 108 -11.39 -14.29 7.76
C LEU A 108 -12.35 -15.42 8.18
N ASN A 109 -11.86 -16.67 8.22
CA ASN A 109 -12.67 -17.84 8.58
C ASN A 109 -13.19 -17.80 10.01
N LYS A 110 -12.47 -17.16 10.93
CA LYS A 110 -12.89 -17.03 12.32
C LYS A 110 -13.93 -15.92 12.54
N GLY A 111 -13.96 -14.90 11.68
CA GLY A 111 -14.73 -13.68 11.89
C GLY A 111 -15.86 -13.43 10.91
N MET A 112 -15.90 -14.12 9.76
CA MET A 112 -16.88 -13.84 8.71
C MET A 112 -17.55 -15.11 8.21
N THR A 113 -18.88 -15.04 8.11
CA THR A 113 -19.72 -16.12 7.58
C THR A 113 -20.36 -15.63 6.27
N GLN A 114 -20.24 -16.39 5.20
CA GLN A 114 -20.86 -16.07 3.92
C GLN A 114 -22.38 -15.95 4.05
N GLY A 115 -22.97 -14.97 3.36
CA GLY A 115 -24.39 -14.65 3.41
C GLY A 115 -24.80 -13.79 4.60
N LYS A 116 -23.92 -13.52 5.57
CA LYS A 116 -24.23 -12.60 6.69
C LYS A 116 -23.95 -11.15 6.33
N MET A 117 -24.73 -10.25 6.93
CA MET A 117 -24.55 -8.81 6.83
C MET A 117 -23.46 -8.32 7.79
N TYR A 118 -22.62 -7.42 7.29
CA TYR A 118 -21.58 -6.74 8.05
C TYR A 118 -21.57 -5.27 7.72
N SER A 119 -21.29 -4.43 8.70
CA SER A 119 -21.11 -3.00 8.44
C SER A 119 -19.75 -2.74 7.82
N ILE A 120 -19.75 -2.12 6.66
CA ILE A 120 -18.57 -1.70 5.90
C ILE A 120 -18.55 -0.16 5.80
N TYR A 121 -17.39 0.42 5.50
CA TYR A 121 -17.23 1.86 5.31
C TYR A 121 -16.83 2.13 3.88
N ILE A 122 -17.67 2.84 3.14
CA ILE A 122 -17.47 3.19 1.73
C ILE A 122 -17.00 4.63 1.57
N ASP A 123 -16.32 4.91 0.47
CA ASP A 123 -16.06 6.28 0.01
C ASP A 123 -17.30 6.81 -0.72
N PRO A 124 -17.94 7.89 -0.23
CA PRO A 124 -19.12 8.46 -0.90
C PRO A 124 -18.86 8.94 -2.32
N LYS A 125 -17.61 9.32 -2.65
CA LYS A 125 -17.21 9.78 -3.98
C LYS A 125 -16.92 8.62 -4.94
N HIS A 126 -16.38 7.53 -4.41
CA HIS A 126 -16.03 6.32 -5.16
C HIS A 126 -16.60 5.10 -4.42
N PRO A 127 -17.92 4.83 -4.54
CA PRO A 127 -18.59 3.80 -3.73
C PRO A 127 -18.01 2.38 -3.91
N ALA A 128 -17.35 2.10 -5.03
CA ALA A 128 -16.63 0.83 -5.25
C ALA A 128 -15.45 0.62 -4.28
N VAL A 129 -14.95 1.70 -3.64
CA VAL A 129 -13.85 1.63 -2.67
C VAL A 129 -14.43 1.56 -1.26
N PHE A 130 -14.08 0.50 -0.53
CA PHE A 130 -14.54 0.36 0.85
C PHE A 130 -13.48 -0.31 1.74
N VAL A 131 -13.63 -0.09 3.05
CA VAL A 131 -12.83 -0.70 4.10
C VAL A 131 -13.74 -1.37 5.14
N LEU A 132 -13.27 -2.47 5.72
CA LEU A 132 -14.02 -3.20 6.74
C LEU A 132 -13.93 -2.56 8.12
N THR A 133 -12.78 -2.00 8.42
CA THR A 133 -12.53 -1.37 9.72
C THR A 133 -11.78 -0.06 9.55
N LYS A 134 -12.15 0.94 10.34
CA LYS A 134 -11.45 2.24 10.41
C LYS A 134 -10.24 2.24 11.34
N ARG A 135 -9.71 1.08 11.68
CA ARG A 135 -8.52 1.01 12.53
C ARG A 135 -7.26 1.13 11.68
N ILE A 136 -6.41 2.07 12.04
CA ILE A 136 -5.07 2.19 11.47
C ILE A 136 -4.31 0.91 11.84
N ARG A 137 -3.72 0.27 10.85
CA ARG A 137 -2.89 -0.92 11.09
C ARG A 137 -1.52 -0.47 11.62
N ILE A 138 -0.99 -1.21 12.58
CA ILE A 138 0.36 -0.97 13.09
C ILE A 138 1.38 -0.97 11.94
N GLY A 139 1.21 -1.88 10.96
CA GLY A 139 2.05 -1.95 9.78
C GLY A 139 2.07 -0.65 8.94
N THR A 140 0.94 0.06 8.84
CA THR A 140 0.86 1.37 8.17
C THR A 140 1.71 2.43 8.88
N ILE A 141 1.65 2.46 10.21
CA ILE A 141 2.45 3.39 11.03
C ILE A 141 3.93 3.06 10.89
N VAL A 142 4.28 1.78 11.01
CA VAL A 142 5.66 1.30 10.87
C VAL A 142 6.20 1.62 9.46
N ALA A 143 5.41 1.42 8.40
CA ALA A 143 5.83 1.73 7.04
C ALA A 143 6.13 3.23 6.86
N ILE A 144 5.32 4.11 7.43
CA ILE A 144 5.54 5.57 7.37
C ILE A 144 6.81 5.95 8.15
N ILE A 145 6.97 5.48 9.39
CA ILE A 145 8.12 5.81 10.23
C ILE A 145 9.41 5.28 9.61
N LEU A 146 9.42 4.01 9.19
CA LEU A 146 10.57 3.40 8.53
C LEU A 146 10.90 4.10 7.22
N GLY A 147 9.87 4.45 6.45
CA GLY A 147 10.01 5.19 5.20
C GLY A 147 10.65 6.57 5.42
N LEU A 148 10.22 7.32 6.43
CA LEU A 148 10.82 8.61 6.79
C LEU A 148 12.28 8.44 7.23
N PHE A 149 12.57 7.43 8.04
CA PHE A 149 13.94 7.16 8.51
C PHE A 149 14.87 6.83 7.35
N LEU A 150 14.46 5.95 6.43
CA LEU A 150 15.26 5.58 5.27
C LEU A 150 15.43 6.75 4.29
N PHE A 151 14.38 7.55 4.10
CA PHE A 151 14.41 8.71 3.22
C PHE A 151 15.35 9.80 3.73
N THR A 152 15.24 10.19 5.00
CA THR A 152 16.11 11.21 5.62
C THR A 152 17.55 10.72 5.73
N GLY A 153 17.77 9.48 6.22
CA GLY A 153 19.10 8.91 6.30
C GLY A 153 19.80 8.78 4.95
N GLY A 154 19.05 8.44 3.90
CA GLY A 154 19.57 8.43 2.53
C GLY A 154 20.00 9.81 2.06
N ILE A 155 19.20 10.85 2.33
CA ILE A 155 19.52 12.24 1.98
C ILE A 155 20.75 12.74 2.76
N ASP A 156 20.79 12.51 4.07
CA ASP A 156 21.90 12.95 4.92
C ASP A 156 23.23 12.33 4.51
N PHE A 157 23.20 11.11 3.96
CA PHE A 157 24.38 10.45 3.43
C PHE A 157 24.75 10.93 2.03
N PHE A 158 23.75 11.28 1.20
CA PHE A 158 23.94 11.67 -0.20
C PHE A 158 24.44 13.11 -0.36
N LEU A 159 23.93 14.06 0.46
CA LEU A 159 24.29 15.47 0.36
C LEU A 159 25.79 15.78 0.55
N PRO A 160 26.50 15.22 1.56
CA PRO A 160 27.92 15.44 1.72
C PRO A 160 28.75 14.92 0.57
N MET A 161 28.31 13.80 -0.07
CA MET A 161 28.99 13.25 -1.24
C MET A 161 28.91 14.18 -2.46
N LEU A 162 27.78 14.86 -2.65
CA LEU A 162 27.61 15.84 -3.73
C LEU A 162 28.37 17.12 -3.48
N SER A 163 28.55 17.52 -2.23
CA SER A 163 29.24 18.76 -1.83
C SER A 163 30.76 18.67 -1.84
N GLY A 164 31.30 17.48 -2.08
CA GLY A 164 32.76 17.25 -2.15
C GLY A 164 33.50 17.49 -0.83
N ARG A 165 32.78 17.42 0.32
CA ARG A 165 33.34 17.54 1.67
C ARG A 165 33.47 16.17 2.32
#